data_d2c8f164c3dc78abfe6b55d8bdd60f58
#
_entry.id   d2c8f164c3dc78abfe6b55d8bdd60f58
#
_cell.length_a   1.000
_cell.length_b   1.000
_cell.length_c   1.000
_cell.angle_alpha   90.00
_cell.angle_beta   90.00
_cell.angle_gamma   90.00
#
_symmetry.space_group_name_H-M   'P 1'
#
loop_
_entity.id
_entity.type
_entity.pdbx_description
1 polymer ?
#
loop_
_entity_poly.entity_id
_entity_poly.type
_entity_poly.pdbx_seq_one_letter_code
_entity_poly.pdbx_strand_id
1 'polypeptide(L)'
;MIQLAIDEIIPHLIHHKFLNETRYAESFARGKFRIKKCGRVRIVRELKMKGLNERTIKIGLKEISESDTEITFDTLSQKRLQQITSDTDKYKKRKKLAEYLLYRGWESHLVYAKAVDLIP
;
A
#
# COMPACT_ATOMS: atom_id res chain seq x y z
N MET A 1 -15.71 44.09 -7.37
CA MET A 1 -14.31 43.95 -7.02
C MET A 1 -14.04 42.78 -6.07
N ILE A 2 -14.79 42.72 -4.96
CA ILE A 2 -14.65 41.62 -3.99
C ILE A 2 -14.97 40.26 -4.64
N GLN A 3 -16.01 40.23 -5.49
CA GLN A 3 -16.42 38.99 -6.17
C GLN A 3 -15.31 38.43 -7.11
N LEU A 4 -14.65 39.33 -7.85
CA LEU A 4 -13.55 38.91 -8.75
C LEU A 4 -12.38 38.38 -7.98
N ALA A 5 -12.04 38.96 -6.83
CA ALA A 5 -10.94 38.46 -5.99
C ALA A 5 -11.27 37.06 -5.43
N ILE A 6 -12.52 36.83 -5.04
CA ILE A 6 -12.98 35.54 -4.55
C ILE A 6 -12.93 34.50 -5.67
N ASP A 7 -13.37 34.85 -6.89
CA ASP A 7 -13.38 33.96 -8.04
C ASP A 7 -11.96 33.50 -8.45
N GLU A 8 -10.96 34.34 -8.22
CA GLU A 8 -9.55 34.00 -8.49
C GLU A 8 -8.94 33.15 -7.37
N ILE A 9 -9.27 33.49 -6.11
CA ILE A 9 -8.68 32.84 -4.93
C ILE A 9 -9.17 31.39 -4.78
N ILE A 10 -10.46 31.12 -4.98
CA ILE A 10 -11.03 29.78 -4.79
C ILE A 10 -10.38 28.72 -5.69
N PRO A 11 -10.28 28.94 -7.03
CA PRO A 11 -9.58 27.97 -7.90
C PRO A 11 -8.12 27.77 -7.52
N HIS A 12 -7.44 28.84 -7.11
CA HIS A 12 -6.04 28.76 -6.68
C HIS A 12 -5.89 27.90 -5.41
N LEU A 13 -6.77 28.09 -4.42
CA LEU A 13 -6.76 27.31 -3.18
C LEU A 13 -7.06 25.83 -3.44
N ILE A 14 -8.01 25.53 -4.31
CA ILE A 14 -8.35 24.16 -4.69
C ILE A 14 -7.16 23.48 -5.36
N HIS A 15 -6.50 24.15 -6.29
CA HIS A 15 -5.33 23.65 -6.98
C HIS A 15 -4.18 23.39 -6.00
N HIS A 16 -3.96 24.32 -5.08
CA HIS A 16 -2.91 24.20 -4.07
C HIS A 16 -3.16 23.02 -3.13
N LYS A 17 -4.40 22.85 -2.69
CA LYS A 17 -4.81 21.70 -1.88
C LYS A 17 -4.58 20.39 -2.60
N PHE A 18 -4.95 20.31 -3.88
CA PHE A 18 -4.72 19.13 -4.71
C PHE A 18 -3.23 18.76 -4.78
N LEU A 19 -2.36 19.75 -5.02
CA LEU A 19 -0.91 19.52 -5.07
C LEU A 19 -0.38 19.02 -3.73
N ASN A 20 -0.83 19.59 -2.61
CA ASN A 20 -0.40 19.19 -1.28
C ASN A 20 -0.86 17.78 -0.93
N GLU A 21 -2.09 17.42 -1.27
CA GLU A 21 -2.63 16.07 -1.04
C GLU A 21 -1.91 15.03 -1.91
N THR A 22 -1.59 15.38 -3.15
CA THR A 22 -0.83 14.52 -4.06
C THR A 22 0.57 14.24 -3.52
N ARG A 23 1.28 15.26 -3.07
CA ARG A 23 2.60 15.10 -2.45
C ARG A 23 2.53 14.24 -1.20
N TYR A 24 1.50 14.45 -0.38
CA TYR A 24 1.28 13.65 0.82
C TYR A 24 1.06 12.18 0.46
N ALA A 25 0.19 11.90 -0.52
CA ALA A 25 -0.10 10.54 -0.95
C ALA A 25 1.14 9.83 -1.49
N GLU A 26 1.96 10.52 -2.29
CA GLU A 26 3.20 9.98 -2.84
C GLU A 26 4.22 9.66 -1.73
N SER A 27 4.43 10.57 -0.81
CA SER A 27 5.35 10.37 0.33
C SER A 27 4.86 9.26 1.25
N PHE A 28 3.57 9.23 1.53
CA PHE A 28 2.96 8.21 2.38
C PHE A 28 3.08 6.81 1.77
N ALA A 29 2.72 6.68 0.49
CA ALA A 29 2.81 5.40 -0.22
C ALA A 29 4.25 4.89 -0.26
N ARG A 30 5.19 5.77 -0.59
CA ARG A 30 6.62 5.44 -0.65
C ARG A 30 7.14 4.97 0.71
N GLY A 31 6.83 5.72 1.78
CA GLY A 31 7.27 5.39 3.13
C GLY A 31 6.67 4.08 3.64
N LYS A 32 5.38 3.89 3.49
CA LYS A 32 4.69 2.66 3.91
C LYS A 32 5.20 1.44 3.17
N PHE A 33 5.46 1.58 1.88
CA PHE A 33 6.00 0.48 1.09
C PHE A 33 7.46 0.17 1.45
N ARG A 34 8.34 1.18 1.43
CA ARG A 34 9.79 0.98 1.64
C ARG A 34 10.15 0.63 3.08
N ILE A 35 9.54 1.30 4.04
CA ILE A 35 9.90 1.16 5.45
C ILE A 35 9.07 0.08 6.12
N LYS A 36 7.75 0.12 5.98
CA LYS A 36 6.83 -0.81 6.63
C LYS A 36 6.53 -2.06 5.82
N LYS A 37 6.93 -2.11 4.56
CA LYS A 37 6.67 -3.25 3.66
C LYS A 37 5.18 -3.55 3.51
N CYS A 38 4.35 -2.50 3.51
CA CYS A 38 2.90 -2.64 3.33
C CYS A 38 2.54 -2.81 1.86
N GLY A 39 1.53 -3.62 1.58
CA GLY A 39 0.96 -3.76 0.25
C GLY A 39 0.00 -2.63 -0.08
N ARG A 40 -0.43 -2.58 -1.34
CA ARG A 40 -1.30 -1.52 -1.85
C ARG A 40 -2.65 -1.45 -1.15
N VAL A 41 -3.22 -2.60 -0.78
CA VAL A 41 -4.54 -2.66 -0.10
C VAL A 41 -4.52 -1.85 1.19
N ARG A 42 -3.50 -2.02 2.00
CA ARG A 42 -3.37 -1.29 3.27
C ARG A 42 -3.09 0.20 3.04
N ILE A 43 -2.22 0.52 2.08
CA ILE A 43 -1.89 1.91 1.74
C ILE A 43 -3.16 2.65 1.28
N VAL A 44 -3.95 2.05 0.38
CA VAL A 44 -5.21 2.62 -0.09
C VAL A 44 -6.17 2.86 1.06
N ARG A 45 -6.34 1.85 1.92
CA ARG A 45 -7.24 1.95 3.08
C ARG A 45 -6.85 3.09 4.01
N GLU A 46 -5.58 3.21 4.35
CA GLU A 46 -5.09 4.24 5.25
C GLU A 46 -5.23 5.64 4.62
N LEU A 47 -4.97 5.78 3.32
CA LEU A 47 -5.16 7.06 2.62
C LEU A 47 -6.63 7.45 2.53
N LYS A 48 -7.53 6.49 2.34
CA LYS A 48 -8.99 6.74 2.38
C LYS A 48 -9.42 7.21 3.77
N MET A 49 -8.91 6.61 4.82
CA MET A 49 -9.19 7.01 6.19
C MET A 49 -8.73 8.44 6.49
N LYS A 50 -7.74 8.93 5.79
CA LYS A 50 -7.25 10.32 5.90
C LYS A 50 -8.05 11.30 5.03
N GLY A 51 -9.05 10.81 4.32
CA GLY A 51 -9.97 11.65 3.55
C GLY A 51 -9.50 11.97 2.13
N LEU A 52 -8.47 11.33 1.62
CA LEU A 52 -8.03 11.54 0.25
C LEU A 52 -8.97 10.84 -0.73
N ASN A 53 -9.19 11.46 -1.91
CA ASN A 53 -10.03 10.87 -2.93
C ASN A 53 -9.28 9.81 -3.76
N GLU A 54 -10.03 9.01 -4.52
CA GLU A 54 -9.47 7.91 -5.30
C GLU A 54 -8.43 8.36 -6.32
N ARG A 55 -8.65 9.51 -6.96
CA ARG A 55 -7.72 10.04 -7.96
C ARG A 55 -6.35 10.35 -7.34
N THR A 56 -6.35 11.01 -6.20
CA THR A 56 -5.13 11.35 -5.47
C THR A 56 -4.41 10.10 -4.99
N ILE A 57 -5.16 9.11 -4.50
CA ILE A 57 -4.62 7.83 -4.06
C ILE A 57 -3.94 7.09 -5.21
N LYS A 58 -4.57 7.03 -6.39
CA LYS A 58 -3.98 6.41 -7.58
C LYS A 58 -2.67 7.05 -7.99
N ILE A 59 -2.59 8.39 -7.90
CA ILE A 59 -1.36 9.12 -8.20
C ILE A 59 -0.26 8.72 -7.22
N GLY A 60 -0.59 8.66 -5.93
CA GLY A 60 0.36 8.24 -4.90
C GLY A 60 0.88 6.81 -5.12
N LEU A 61 0.01 5.89 -5.51
CA LEU A 61 0.39 4.49 -5.74
C LEU A 61 1.35 4.32 -6.92
N LYS A 62 1.42 5.26 -7.84
CA LYS A 62 2.37 5.23 -8.96
C LYS A 62 3.82 5.32 -8.51
N GLU A 63 4.07 5.77 -7.28
CA GLU A 63 5.41 5.76 -6.68
C GLU A 63 5.94 4.34 -6.44
N ILE A 64 5.08 3.34 -6.47
CA ILE A 64 5.43 1.95 -6.24
C ILE A 64 5.43 1.23 -7.58
N SER A 65 6.61 0.84 -8.07
CA SER A 65 6.73 0.10 -9.32
C SER A 65 6.31 -1.36 -9.14
N GLU A 66 5.91 -2.02 -10.23
CA GLU A 66 5.56 -3.44 -10.17
C GLU A 66 6.77 -4.32 -9.87
N SER A 67 7.95 -3.98 -10.41
CA SER A 67 9.17 -4.72 -10.14
C SER A 67 9.55 -4.63 -8.66
N ASP A 68 9.46 -3.46 -8.05
CA ASP A 68 9.71 -3.29 -6.62
C ASP A 68 8.67 -4.04 -5.78
N THR A 69 7.42 -4.07 -6.25
CA THR A 69 6.34 -4.80 -5.59
C THR A 69 6.66 -6.29 -5.52
N GLU A 70 7.07 -6.89 -6.63
CA GLU A 70 7.39 -8.31 -6.70
C GLU A 70 8.59 -8.65 -5.82
N ILE A 71 9.65 -7.88 -5.89
CA ILE A 71 10.87 -8.09 -5.09
C ILE A 71 10.56 -7.99 -3.60
N THR A 72 9.85 -6.94 -3.21
CA THR A 72 9.51 -6.70 -1.80
C THR A 72 8.58 -7.78 -1.26
N PHE A 73 7.57 -8.17 -2.03
CA PHE A 73 6.62 -9.21 -1.64
C PHE A 73 7.34 -10.55 -1.46
N ASP A 74 8.18 -10.94 -2.40
CA ASP A 74 8.93 -12.18 -2.31
C ASP A 74 9.88 -12.19 -1.12
N THR A 75 10.65 -11.12 -0.94
CA THR A 75 11.59 -10.98 0.18
C THR A 75 10.87 -11.06 1.52
N LEU A 76 9.76 -10.36 1.66
CA LEU A 76 8.96 -10.38 2.88
C LEU A 76 8.37 -11.76 3.16
N SER A 77 7.87 -12.43 2.13
CA SER A 77 7.30 -13.77 2.23
C SER A 77 8.35 -14.81 2.65
N GLN A 78 9.53 -14.78 2.04
CA GLN A 78 10.65 -15.67 2.38
C GLN A 78 11.10 -15.45 3.83
N LYS A 79 11.24 -14.21 4.23
CA LYS A 79 11.66 -13.86 5.60
C LYS A 79 10.64 -14.36 6.63
N ARG A 80 9.36 -14.17 6.37
CA ARG A 80 8.29 -14.64 7.28
C ARG A 80 8.25 -16.15 7.33
N LEU A 81 8.44 -16.83 6.20
CA LEU A 81 8.49 -18.28 6.15
C LEU A 81 9.57 -18.83 7.08
N GLN A 82 10.75 -18.21 7.10
CA GLN A 82 11.84 -18.62 8.00
C GLN A 82 11.46 -18.48 9.48
N GLN A 83 10.61 -17.50 9.81
CA GLN A 83 10.17 -17.25 11.19
C GLN A 83 9.15 -18.30 11.68
N ILE A 84 8.46 -18.98 10.78
CA ILE A 84 7.42 -19.96 11.13
C ILE A 84 7.85 -21.43 10.87
N THR A 85 9.12 -21.68 10.77
CA THR A 85 9.68 -23.03 10.48
C THR A 85 9.47 -24.03 11.60
N SER A 86 9.17 -23.59 12.82
CA SER A 86 8.94 -24.48 13.96
C SER A 86 7.63 -25.28 13.86
N ASP A 87 6.72 -24.87 13.00
CA ASP A 87 5.46 -25.55 12.78
C ASP A 87 5.63 -26.63 11.71
N THR A 88 5.22 -27.89 12.00
CA THR A 88 5.39 -29.02 11.10
C THR A 88 4.22 -29.24 10.15
N ASP A 89 3.04 -28.68 10.49
CA ASP A 89 1.84 -28.80 9.66
C ASP A 89 1.85 -27.75 8.55
N LYS A 90 1.90 -28.21 7.30
CA LYS A 90 1.93 -27.30 6.14
C LYS A 90 0.70 -26.39 6.05
N TYR A 91 -0.46 -26.86 6.44
CA TYR A 91 -1.69 -26.05 6.41
C TYR A 91 -1.64 -24.92 7.43
N LYS A 92 -1.12 -25.18 8.61
CA LYS A 92 -0.90 -24.16 9.64
C LYS A 92 0.15 -23.13 9.21
N LYS A 93 1.24 -23.60 8.57
CA LYS A 93 2.27 -22.70 8.03
C LYS A 93 1.69 -21.79 6.96
N ARG A 94 0.94 -22.33 6.01
CA ARG A 94 0.28 -21.55 4.96
C ARG A 94 -0.64 -20.52 5.56
N LYS A 95 -1.43 -20.88 6.56
CA LYS A 95 -2.35 -19.98 7.25
C LYS A 95 -1.61 -18.84 7.92
N LYS A 96 -0.56 -19.13 8.66
CA LYS A 96 0.26 -18.11 9.35
C LYS A 96 0.90 -17.15 8.37
N LEU A 97 1.46 -17.67 7.28
CA LEU A 97 2.05 -16.84 6.23
C LEU A 97 1.00 -15.94 5.57
N ALA A 98 -0.15 -16.52 5.21
CA ALA A 98 -1.22 -15.78 4.58
C ALA A 98 -1.77 -14.69 5.50
N GLU A 99 -2.03 -14.99 6.75
CA GLU A 99 -2.52 -13.99 7.72
C GLU A 99 -1.56 -12.83 7.89
N TYR A 100 -0.27 -13.11 7.96
CA TYR A 100 0.75 -12.07 8.08
C TYR A 100 0.77 -11.16 6.85
N LEU A 101 0.76 -11.74 5.65
CA LEU A 101 0.80 -10.97 4.40
C LEU A 101 -0.49 -10.18 4.17
N LEU A 102 -1.65 -10.76 4.50
CA LEU A 102 -2.93 -10.07 4.42
C LEU A 102 -2.98 -8.89 5.39
N TYR A 103 -2.49 -9.08 6.60
CA TYR A 103 -2.43 -8.01 7.60
C TYR A 103 -1.57 -6.84 7.11
N ARG A 104 -0.48 -7.14 6.40
CA ARG A 104 0.40 -6.12 5.80
C ARG A 104 -0.25 -5.43 4.59
N GLY A 105 -1.40 -5.90 4.14
CA GLY A 105 -2.16 -5.26 3.07
C GLY A 105 -1.84 -5.73 1.67
N TRP A 106 -1.24 -6.91 1.53
CA TRP A 106 -1.02 -7.53 0.23
C TRP A 106 -2.31 -8.13 -0.30
N GLU A 107 -2.46 -8.16 -1.62
CA GLU A 107 -3.68 -8.62 -2.27
C GLU A 107 -3.90 -10.11 -2.06
N SER A 108 -5.14 -10.51 -1.74
CA SER A 108 -5.47 -11.88 -1.33
C SER A 108 -5.06 -12.93 -2.36
N HIS A 109 -5.30 -12.68 -3.65
CA HIS A 109 -4.93 -13.63 -4.70
C HIS A 109 -3.42 -13.86 -4.79
N LEU A 110 -2.62 -12.81 -4.57
CA LEU A 110 -1.16 -12.92 -4.52
C LEU A 110 -0.69 -13.67 -3.27
N VAL A 111 -1.34 -13.39 -2.13
CA VAL A 111 -1.01 -14.00 -0.84
C VAL A 111 -1.22 -15.51 -0.88
N TYR A 112 -2.39 -15.96 -1.32
CA TYR A 112 -2.71 -17.38 -1.36
C TYR A 112 -1.86 -18.13 -2.39
N ALA A 113 -1.61 -17.52 -3.53
CA ALA A 113 -0.71 -18.11 -4.53
C ALA A 113 0.71 -18.29 -3.98
N LYS A 114 1.22 -17.27 -3.27
CA LYS A 114 2.56 -17.31 -2.67
C LYS A 114 2.63 -18.36 -1.57
N ALA A 115 1.61 -18.50 -0.75
CA ALA A 115 1.59 -19.48 0.33
C ALA A 115 1.66 -20.92 -0.21
N VAL A 116 0.94 -21.21 -1.27
CA VAL A 116 0.98 -22.53 -1.93
C VAL A 116 2.33 -22.76 -2.62
N ASP A 117 2.89 -21.72 -3.24
CA ASP A 117 4.17 -21.78 -3.94
C ASP A 117 5.34 -22.07 -2.98
N LEU A 118 5.38 -21.38 -1.84
CA LEU A 118 6.46 -21.52 -0.86
C LEU A 118 6.30 -22.74 0.05
N ILE A 119 5.07 -23.20 0.27
CA ILE A 119 4.75 -24.34 1.14
C ILE A 119 3.89 -25.31 0.32
N PRO A 120 4.51 -26.06 -0.57
CA PRO A 120 3.75 -26.97 -1.46
C PRO A 120 3.12 -28.15 -0.74
#